data_1fefbbe6b97a7dea9f23da5b58d7a585
#
_entry.id   1fefbbe6b97a7dea9f23da5b58d7a585
#
_cell.length_a   1.000
_cell.length_b   1.000
_cell.length_c   1.000
_cell.angle_alpha   90.00
_cell.angle_beta   90.00
_cell.angle_gamma   90.00
#
_symmetry.space_group_name_H-M   'P 1'
#
loop_
_entity.id
_entity.type
_entity.pdbx_description
1 polymer ?
#
loop_
_entity_poly.entity_id
_entity_poly.type
_entity_poly.pdbx_seq_one_letter_code
_entity_poly.pdbx_strand_id
1 'polypeptide(L)'
;MTERIIDEELKLIPYYRNDEDSLPWYQDLDVCKQVDNRDEPYDLDLLHAMYDYLSSHGDCYYIEYKETLVGDVSLRDNAEVAIVVCKEYQNQHIGRRCVEDMLKLAKEKGMDTVKANIYSFNEQSRRMFEAVGFKKIDEEWYEYQSR
;
A
#
# COMPACT_ATOMS: atom_id res chain seq x y z
N MET A 1 -8.35 -4.00 15.40
CA MET A 1 -8.48 -3.91 13.92
C MET A 1 -9.15 -5.15 13.39
N THR A 2 -10.04 -5.01 12.44
CA THR A 2 -10.77 -6.12 11.84
C THR A 2 -10.46 -6.21 10.35
N GLU A 3 -10.79 -7.35 9.75
CA GLU A 3 -10.69 -7.50 8.30
C GLU A 3 -11.60 -6.48 7.61
N ARG A 4 -11.17 -6.06 6.42
CA ARG A 4 -11.99 -5.18 5.59
C ARG A 4 -12.30 -5.92 4.28
N ILE A 5 -13.57 -6.12 4.02
CA ILE A 5 -14.01 -6.80 2.81
C ILE A 5 -14.25 -5.75 1.73
N ILE A 6 -13.49 -5.81 0.65
CA ILE A 6 -13.61 -4.88 -0.46
C ILE A 6 -14.65 -5.38 -1.46
N ASP A 7 -14.51 -6.63 -1.89
CA ASP A 7 -15.46 -7.29 -2.79
C ASP A 7 -15.31 -8.81 -2.67
N GLU A 8 -15.94 -9.56 -3.58
CA GLU A 8 -15.93 -11.02 -3.54
C GLU A 8 -14.53 -11.64 -3.68
N GLU A 9 -13.60 -10.92 -4.30
CA GLU A 9 -12.25 -11.42 -4.58
C GLU A 9 -11.20 -10.88 -3.63
N LEU A 10 -11.49 -9.74 -2.98
CA LEU A 10 -10.45 -8.92 -2.38
C LEU A 10 -10.83 -8.51 -0.96
N LYS A 11 -9.95 -8.78 -0.01
CA LYS A 11 -10.11 -8.31 1.36
C LYS A 11 -8.77 -7.94 1.98
N LEU A 12 -8.81 -7.16 3.03
CA LEU A 12 -7.64 -6.72 3.77
C LEU A 12 -7.62 -7.40 5.13
N ILE A 13 -6.49 -8.05 5.41
CA ILE A 13 -6.28 -8.78 6.66
C ILE A 13 -5.34 -7.96 7.55
N PRO A 14 -5.72 -7.67 8.81
CA PRO A 14 -4.81 -6.94 9.71
C PRO A 14 -3.44 -7.61 9.77
N TYR A 15 -2.40 -6.81 9.75
CA TYR A 15 -1.03 -7.33 9.72
C TYR A 15 -0.76 -8.30 10.86
N TYR A 16 -0.10 -9.40 10.52
CA TYR A 16 0.53 -10.33 11.46
C TYR A 16 1.84 -10.79 10.82
N ARG A 17 2.76 -11.29 11.61
CA ARG A 17 4.05 -11.70 11.06
C ARG A 17 3.89 -12.94 10.19
N ASN A 18 4.21 -12.80 8.91
CA ASN A 18 4.14 -13.86 7.93
C ASN A 18 5.26 -13.67 6.90
N ASP A 19 6.49 -14.00 7.32
CA ASP A 19 7.68 -13.80 6.50
C ASP A 19 7.67 -14.71 5.27
N GLU A 20 7.10 -15.91 5.40
CA GLU A 20 7.04 -16.88 4.32
C GLU A 20 6.35 -16.31 3.08
N ASP A 21 5.23 -15.65 3.27
CA ASP A 21 4.49 -15.05 2.15
C ASP A 21 5.03 -13.68 1.75
N SER A 22 5.41 -12.85 2.72
CA SER A 22 5.72 -11.45 2.44
C SER A 22 7.17 -11.18 2.00
N LEU A 23 8.14 -11.92 2.51
CA LEU A 23 9.54 -11.66 2.14
C LEU A 23 9.77 -11.77 0.62
N PRO A 24 9.23 -12.79 -0.09
CA PRO A 24 9.44 -12.88 -1.53
C PRO A 24 8.99 -11.65 -2.31
N TRP A 25 7.95 -10.94 -1.85
CA TRP A 25 7.49 -9.72 -2.53
C TRP A 25 8.59 -8.66 -2.55
N TYR A 26 9.33 -8.57 -1.45
CA TYR A 26 10.37 -7.55 -1.25
C TYR A 26 11.75 -8.03 -1.68
N GLN A 27 11.84 -9.19 -2.29
CA GLN A 27 13.07 -9.68 -2.90
C GLN A 27 13.06 -9.50 -4.42
N ASP A 28 11.94 -9.11 -4.99
CA ASP A 28 11.84 -8.71 -6.38
C ASP A 28 12.40 -7.30 -6.53
N LEU A 29 13.42 -7.13 -7.38
CA LEU A 29 14.11 -5.85 -7.51
C LEU A 29 13.23 -4.75 -8.11
N ASP A 30 12.28 -5.10 -8.98
CA ASP A 30 11.36 -4.11 -9.51
C ASP A 30 10.45 -3.58 -8.40
N VAL A 31 9.99 -4.44 -7.51
CA VAL A 31 9.18 -4.05 -6.36
C VAL A 31 10.00 -3.16 -5.42
N CYS A 32 11.24 -3.55 -5.12
CA CYS A 32 12.12 -2.75 -4.25
C CYS A 32 12.36 -1.35 -4.83
N LYS A 33 12.51 -1.26 -6.14
CA LYS A 33 12.68 0.02 -6.82
C LYS A 33 11.43 0.87 -6.71
N GLN A 34 10.26 0.28 -6.93
CA GLN A 34 8.98 0.97 -6.86
C GLN A 34 8.67 1.50 -5.46
N VAL A 35 8.98 0.71 -4.44
CA VAL A 35 8.58 0.98 -3.06
C VAL A 35 9.57 1.91 -2.36
N ASP A 36 10.86 1.73 -2.58
CA ASP A 36 11.89 2.31 -1.74
C ASP A 36 13.08 2.85 -2.55
N ASN A 37 12.99 2.86 -3.86
CA ASN A 37 14.06 3.28 -4.76
C ASN A 37 15.37 2.55 -4.45
N ARG A 38 15.27 1.25 -4.16
CA ARG A 38 16.40 0.40 -3.80
C ARG A 38 16.79 -0.51 -4.95
N ASP A 39 18.08 -0.76 -5.06
CA ASP A 39 18.63 -1.71 -6.03
C ASP A 39 18.97 -3.05 -5.39
N GLU A 40 18.69 -3.22 -4.11
CA GLU A 40 18.95 -4.45 -3.35
C GLU A 40 17.67 -5.00 -2.74
N PRO A 41 17.55 -6.35 -2.62
CA PRO A 41 16.38 -6.93 -1.99
C PRO A 41 16.36 -6.65 -0.48
N TYR A 42 15.18 -6.73 0.10
CA TYR A 42 15.03 -6.67 1.55
C TYR A 42 15.54 -7.97 2.17
N ASP A 43 16.19 -7.85 3.33
CA ASP A 43 16.42 -9.00 4.19
C ASP A 43 15.32 -9.04 5.28
N LEU A 44 15.36 -10.04 6.14
CA LEU A 44 14.35 -10.18 7.20
C LEU A 44 14.36 -9.00 8.17
N ASP A 45 15.52 -8.49 8.52
CA ASP A 45 15.62 -7.38 9.48
C ASP A 45 14.95 -6.13 8.94
N LEU A 46 15.18 -5.82 7.66
CA LEU A 46 14.58 -4.66 7.03
C LEU A 46 13.06 -4.86 6.86
N LEU A 47 12.63 -6.07 6.48
CA LEU A 47 11.21 -6.39 6.35
C LEU A 47 10.48 -6.20 7.68
N HIS A 48 11.06 -6.72 8.77
CA HIS A 48 10.47 -6.60 10.11
C HIS A 48 10.42 -5.14 10.55
N ALA A 49 11.49 -4.38 10.31
CA ALA A 49 11.53 -2.97 10.67
C ALA A 49 10.45 -2.18 9.94
N MET A 50 10.23 -2.47 8.67
CA MET A 50 9.19 -1.82 7.87
C MET A 50 7.80 -2.10 8.43
N TYR A 51 7.46 -3.37 8.64
CA TYR A 51 6.13 -3.73 9.14
C TYR A 51 5.91 -3.26 10.58
N ASP A 52 6.93 -3.32 11.43
CA ASP A 52 6.83 -2.81 12.80
C ASP A 52 6.53 -1.31 12.79
N TYR A 53 7.19 -0.57 11.89
CA TYR A 53 6.94 0.86 11.74
C TYR A 53 5.51 1.12 11.27
N LEU A 54 5.08 0.46 10.20
CA LEU A 54 3.77 0.69 9.61
C LEU A 54 2.64 0.30 10.57
N SER A 55 2.80 -0.82 11.29
CA SER A 55 1.76 -1.29 12.20
C SER A 55 1.70 -0.51 13.51
N SER A 56 2.81 0.10 13.93
CA SER A 56 2.85 0.90 15.16
C SER A 56 2.45 2.38 14.91
N HIS A 57 2.50 2.85 13.67
CA HIS A 57 2.19 4.24 13.31
C HIS A 57 0.90 4.39 12.51
N GLY A 58 0.08 3.37 12.47
CA GLY A 58 -1.18 3.41 11.75
C GLY A 58 -1.76 2.02 11.56
N ASP A 59 -2.63 1.90 10.56
CA ASP A 59 -3.30 0.65 10.22
C ASP A 59 -2.55 0.00 9.05
N CYS A 60 -2.11 -1.24 9.26
CA CYS A 60 -1.39 -2.00 8.25
C CYS A 60 -2.11 -3.31 7.98
N TYR A 61 -2.30 -3.63 6.70
CA TYR A 61 -3.03 -4.82 6.26
C TYR A 61 -2.25 -5.58 5.21
N TYR A 62 -2.41 -6.91 5.21
CA TYR A 62 -2.09 -7.70 4.02
C TYR A 62 -3.26 -7.61 3.06
N ILE A 63 -2.95 -7.70 1.77
CA ILE A 63 -3.95 -7.77 0.70
C ILE A 63 -4.15 -9.24 0.35
N GLU A 64 -5.37 -9.73 0.51
CA GLU A 64 -5.72 -11.10 0.12
C GLU A 64 -6.62 -11.05 -1.12
N TYR A 65 -6.12 -11.63 -2.21
CA TYR A 65 -6.83 -11.67 -3.47
C TYR A 65 -7.08 -13.13 -3.85
N LYS A 66 -8.35 -13.50 -3.98
CA LYS A 66 -8.74 -14.88 -4.30
C LYS A 66 -8.03 -15.89 -3.38
N GLU A 67 -8.06 -15.61 -2.08
CA GLU A 67 -7.50 -16.45 -1.02
C GLU A 67 -5.96 -16.55 -1.01
N THR A 68 -5.28 -15.68 -1.73
CA THR A 68 -3.82 -15.61 -1.77
C THR A 68 -3.34 -14.23 -1.30
N LEU A 69 -2.36 -14.18 -0.40
CA LEU A 69 -1.76 -12.92 0.01
C LEU A 69 -0.86 -12.41 -1.11
N VAL A 70 -1.08 -11.18 -1.56
CA VAL A 70 -0.42 -10.62 -2.75
C VAL A 70 0.27 -9.28 -2.50
N GLY A 71 0.22 -8.76 -1.29
CA GLY A 71 0.84 -7.49 -0.97
C GLY A 71 0.39 -6.93 0.35
N ASP A 72 0.62 -5.64 0.54
CA ASP A 72 0.21 -4.94 1.74
C ASP A 72 -0.22 -3.51 1.40
N VAL A 73 -1.04 -2.94 2.30
CA VAL A 73 -1.49 -1.56 2.21
C VAL A 73 -1.57 -0.99 3.61
N SER A 74 -1.21 0.27 3.78
CA SER A 74 -1.23 0.91 5.09
C SER A 74 -1.76 2.33 4.99
N LEU A 75 -2.35 2.77 6.12
CA LEU A 75 -2.75 4.15 6.32
C LEU A 75 -2.17 4.61 7.65
N ARG A 76 -1.18 5.50 7.60
CA ARG A 76 -0.53 6.00 8.82
C ARG A 76 -1.38 7.06 9.51
N ASP A 77 -1.09 7.28 10.78
CA ASP A 77 -1.80 8.28 11.59
C ASP A 77 -1.63 9.70 11.04
N ASN A 78 -0.60 9.94 10.23
CA ASN A 78 -0.39 11.22 9.56
C ASN A 78 -1.13 11.30 8.21
N ALA A 79 -2.02 10.37 7.94
CA ALA A 79 -2.83 10.28 6.72
C ALA A 79 -2.04 9.92 5.45
N GLU A 80 -0.89 9.30 5.60
CA GLU A 80 -0.13 8.83 4.45
C GLU A 80 -0.49 7.37 4.13
N VAL A 81 -0.89 7.13 2.87
CA VAL A 81 -1.21 5.80 2.36
C VAL A 81 -0.01 5.25 1.59
N ALA A 82 0.26 3.96 1.77
CA ALA A 82 1.29 3.27 1.01
C ALA A 82 0.77 1.89 0.63
N ILE A 83 1.19 1.38 -0.52
CA ILE A 83 0.71 0.11 -1.04
C ILE A 83 1.81 -0.60 -1.82
N VAL A 84 1.85 -1.91 -1.66
CA VAL A 84 2.71 -2.80 -2.44
C VAL A 84 1.86 -3.96 -2.92
N VAL A 85 1.89 -4.21 -4.23
CA VAL A 85 1.32 -5.40 -4.83
C VAL A 85 2.47 -6.16 -5.47
N CYS A 86 2.59 -7.47 -5.20
CA CYS A 86 3.66 -8.26 -5.74
C CYS A 86 3.57 -8.29 -7.28
N LYS A 87 4.71 -8.47 -7.92
CA LYS A 87 4.82 -8.29 -9.36
C LYS A 87 3.82 -9.09 -10.19
N GLU A 88 3.58 -10.34 -9.80
CA GLU A 88 2.67 -11.24 -10.51
C GLU A 88 1.23 -10.72 -10.57
N TYR A 89 0.84 -9.90 -9.61
CA TYR A 89 -0.54 -9.42 -9.48
C TYR A 89 -0.70 -7.93 -9.80
N GLN A 90 0.34 -7.28 -10.29
CA GLN A 90 0.26 -5.89 -10.73
C GLN A 90 -0.58 -5.78 -12.01
N ASN A 91 -1.09 -4.58 -12.28
CA ASN A 91 -1.90 -4.27 -13.46
C ASN A 91 -3.25 -5.01 -13.53
N GLN A 92 -3.81 -5.37 -12.38
CA GLN A 92 -5.11 -6.03 -12.29
C GLN A 92 -6.11 -5.20 -11.47
N HIS A 93 -5.84 -3.92 -11.29
CA HIS A 93 -6.67 -2.98 -10.51
C HIS A 93 -6.78 -3.35 -9.02
N ILE A 94 -5.94 -4.25 -8.51
CA ILE A 94 -5.93 -4.60 -7.09
C ILE A 94 -5.52 -3.38 -6.26
N GLY A 95 -4.43 -2.73 -6.65
CA GLY A 95 -3.94 -1.54 -5.95
C GLY A 95 -4.98 -0.44 -5.88
N ARG A 96 -5.65 -0.18 -7.01
CA ARG A 96 -6.68 0.84 -7.09
C ARG A 96 -7.80 0.58 -6.10
N ARG A 97 -8.32 -0.65 -6.06
CA ARG A 97 -9.40 -1.01 -5.14
C ARG A 97 -8.98 -0.88 -3.68
N CYS A 98 -7.74 -1.27 -3.38
CA CYS A 98 -7.21 -1.16 -2.01
C CYS A 98 -7.04 0.30 -1.59
N VAL A 99 -6.52 1.14 -2.47
CA VAL A 99 -6.37 2.57 -2.16
C VAL A 99 -7.73 3.23 -1.96
N GLU A 100 -8.71 2.88 -2.79
CA GLU A 100 -10.08 3.39 -2.61
C GLU A 100 -10.63 2.99 -1.24
N ASP A 101 -10.34 1.78 -0.77
CA ASP A 101 -10.77 1.36 0.56
C ASP A 101 -10.04 2.12 1.67
N MET A 102 -8.77 2.45 1.46
CA MET A 102 -8.04 3.27 2.43
C MET A 102 -8.62 4.69 2.52
N LEU A 103 -9.16 5.22 1.44
CA LEU A 103 -9.86 6.51 1.48
C LEU A 103 -11.13 6.42 2.32
N LYS A 104 -11.83 5.28 2.24
CA LYS A 104 -13.00 5.04 3.11
C LYS A 104 -12.58 4.96 4.58
N LEU A 105 -11.49 4.25 4.86
CA LEU A 105 -10.96 4.15 6.21
C LEU A 105 -10.54 5.52 6.74
N ALA A 106 -9.88 6.33 5.92
CA ALA A 106 -9.47 7.67 6.29
C ALA A 106 -10.68 8.52 6.67
N LYS A 107 -11.75 8.43 5.91
CA LYS A 107 -12.99 9.15 6.20
C LYS A 107 -13.60 8.68 7.52
N GLU A 108 -13.62 7.38 7.77
CA GLU A 108 -14.09 6.81 9.05
C GLU A 108 -13.28 7.34 10.23
N LYS A 109 -11.99 7.60 10.02
CA LYS A 109 -11.11 8.13 11.06
C LYS A 109 -11.12 9.65 11.17
N GLY A 110 -11.92 10.34 10.35
CA GLY A 110 -12.01 11.79 10.36
C GLY A 110 -10.87 12.51 9.66
N MET A 111 -10.17 11.83 8.78
CA MET A 111 -9.09 12.43 7.99
C MET A 111 -9.67 13.08 6.73
N ASP A 112 -9.50 14.38 6.57
CA ASP A 112 -10.03 15.11 5.42
C ASP A 112 -9.09 15.06 4.22
N THR A 113 -7.82 14.83 4.46
CA THR A 113 -6.77 14.80 3.44
C THR A 113 -5.96 13.52 3.58
N VAL A 114 -5.72 12.85 2.47
CA VAL A 114 -4.84 11.68 2.41
C VAL A 114 -3.72 11.99 1.43
N LYS A 115 -2.49 11.63 1.79
CA LYS A 115 -1.34 11.88 0.94
C LYS A 115 -0.61 10.60 0.60
N ALA A 116 0.13 10.64 -0.51
CA ALA A 116 0.94 9.51 -0.96
C ALA A 116 2.26 10.03 -1.51
N ASN A 117 3.33 9.34 -1.16
CA ASN A 117 4.66 9.59 -1.71
C ASN A 117 4.87 8.62 -2.86
N ILE A 118 5.08 9.13 -4.07
CA ILE A 118 5.23 8.31 -5.27
C ILE A 118 6.45 8.79 -6.03
N TYR A 119 7.43 7.92 -6.20
CA TYR A 119 8.65 8.27 -6.93
C TYR A 119 8.30 8.70 -8.37
N SER A 120 8.99 9.71 -8.86
CA SER A 120 8.69 10.30 -10.17
C SER A 120 8.81 9.31 -11.32
N PHE A 121 9.69 8.32 -11.21
CA PHE A 121 9.87 7.28 -12.23
C PHE A 121 8.79 6.20 -12.17
N ASN A 122 7.99 6.12 -11.10
CA ASN A 122 6.97 5.09 -10.94
C ASN A 122 5.65 5.50 -11.60
N GLU A 123 5.65 5.47 -12.93
CA GLU A 123 4.52 5.93 -13.72
C GLU A 123 3.25 5.13 -13.48
N GLN A 124 3.39 3.81 -13.31
CA GLN A 124 2.26 2.93 -13.03
C GLN A 124 1.52 3.37 -11.77
N SER A 125 2.24 3.63 -10.70
CA SER A 125 1.66 4.07 -9.44
C SER A 125 1.05 5.46 -9.56
N ARG A 126 1.74 6.38 -10.24
CA ARG A 126 1.23 7.72 -10.47
C ARG A 126 -0.11 7.70 -11.19
N ARG A 127 -0.23 6.89 -12.25
CA ARG A 127 -1.47 6.76 -13.00
C ARG A 127 -2.60 6.19 -12.14
N MET A 128 -2.29 5.20 -11.33
CA MET A 128 -3.30 4.58 -10.47
C MET A 128 -3.81 5.58 -9.44
N PHE A 129 -2.91 6.27 -8.74
CA PHE A 129 -3.32 7.26 -7.73
C PHE A 129 -4.09 8.43 -8.36
N GLU A 130 -3.68 8.88 -9.53
CA GLU A 130 -4.41 9.94 -10.25
C GLU A 130 -5.80 9.46 -10.66
N ALA A 131 -5.94 8.21 -11.11
CA ALA A 131 -7.23 7.64 -11.46
C ALA A 131 -8.18 7.56 -10.27
N VAL A 132 -7.65 7.36 -9.07
CA VAL A 132 -8.45 7.34 -7.83
C VAL A 132 -8.86 8.75 -7.41
N GLY A 133 -8.15 9.78 -7.85
CA GLY A 133 -8.50 11.16 -7.56
C GLY A 133 -7.43 11.94 -6.82
N PHE A 134 -6.25 11.37 -6.63
CA PHE A 134 -5.12 12.09 -6.05
C PHE A 134 -4.60 13.11 -7.06
N LYS A 135 -4.11 14.22 -6.55
CA LYS A 135 -3.51 15.29 -7.36
C LYS A 135 -2.08 15.55 -6.91
N LYS A 136 -1.21 15.76 -7.85
CA LYS A 136 0.19 16.09 -7.57
C LYS A 136 0.25 17.48 -6.90
N ILE A 137 0.90 17.53 -5.74
CA ILE A 137 1.07 18.78 -4.98
C ILE A 137 2.53 19.20 -4.89
N ASP A 138 3.46 18.28 -5.12
CA ASP A 138 4.89 18.53 -5.10
C ASP A 138 5.55 17.48 -5.99
N GLU A 139 6.87 17.50 -6.12
CA GLU A 139 7.58 16.65 -7.08
C GLU A 139 7.23 15.16 -6.94
N GLU A 140 7.20 14.64 -5.71
CA GLU A 140 6.88 13.22 -5.47
C GLU A 140 5.77 13.06 -4.45
N TRP A 141 4.94 14.08 -4.26
CA TRP A 141 3.83 14.04 -3.33
C TRP A 141 2.50 14.26 -4.03
N TYR A 142 1.53 13.47 -3.63
CA TYR A 142 0.16 13.50 -4.15
C TYR A 142 -0.81 13.59 -2.98
N GLU A 143 -1.95 14.20 -3.21
CA GLU A 143 -2.93 14.44 -2.17
C GLU A 143 -4.35 14.20 -2.67
N TYR A 144 -5.16 13.59 -1.82
CA TYR A 144 -6.58 13.41 -2.05
C TYR A 144 -7.35 14.23 -0.99
N GLN A 145 -8.28 15.05 -1.46
CA GLN A 145 -9.14 15.84 -0.57
C GLN A 145 -10.50 15.18 -0.49
N SER A 146 -10.89 14.77 0.73
CA SER A 146 -12.21 14.22 1.00
C SER A 146 -13.17 15.37 1.26
N ARG A 147 -14.37 15.24 0.73
CA ARG A 147 -15.40 16.25 0.93
C ARG A 147 -16.57 15.68 1.67
#